data_739cc187571b0de4b7c608fd1d95f931
#
_entry.id   739cc187571b0de4b7c608fd1d95f931
#
_cell.length_a   1.000
_cell.length_b   1.000
_cell.length_c   1.000
_cell.angle_alpha   90.00
_cell.angle_beta   90.00
_cell.angle_gamma   90.00
#
_symmetry.space_group_name_H-M   'P 1'
#
loop_
_entity.id
_entity.type
_entity.pdbx_description
1 polymer ?
#
loop_
_entity_poly.entity_id
_entity_poly.type
_entity_poly.pdbx_seq_one_letter_code
_entity_poly.pdbx_strand_id
1 'polypeptide(L)'
;MKPSRRNLGATIFLALLSAAALASAQNAPAPSEKTPARADVPTRLTVEVTGGDKDVPVENASVYVKYIEEHVIKKNKKTELNVKTNREGIAHVPDAPLGRALVQIVAEGWKPYGRWYDITDPKQVIKIRLEKPPKWY
;
A
#
# COMPACT_ATOMS: atom_id res chain seq x y z
N MET A 1 -32.02 79.72 -31.91
CA MET A 1 -32.20 79.14 -31.49
C MET A 1 -31.69 78.12 -31.11
N LYS A 2 -31.53 77.41 -30.62
CA LYS A 2 -31.17 76.61 -29.96
C LYS A 2 -30.62 75.68 -29.71
N PRO A 3 -30.37 75.18 -29.19
CA PRO A 3 -29.77 74.42 -28.58
C PRO A 3 -29.57 73.48 -28.17
N SER A 4 -29.19 72.91 -27.85
CA SER A 4 -29.10 72.12 -27.21
C SER A 4 -28.47 71.10 -27.02
N ARG A 5 -28.26 70.59 -26.52
CA ARG A 5 -27.84 69.73 -25.84
C ARG A 5 -27.37 68.72 -25.63
N ARG A 6 -27.07 68.19 -25.38
CA ARG A 6 -26.78 67.30 -24.84
C ARG A 6 -26.16 66.49 -24.39
N ASN A 7 -25.92 66.02 -23.97
CA ASN A 7 -25.60 65.22 -23.35
C ASN A 7 -25.25 64.37 -23.06
N LEU A 8 -25.05 63.98 -22.82
CA LEU A 8 -24.82 63.16 -22.25
C LEU A 8 -24.40 62.32 -21.93
N GLY A 9 -24.01 61.86 -21.66
CA GLY A 9 -23.84 61.08 -21.21
C GLY A 9 -23.35 60.23 -20.69
N ALA A 10 -23.01 59.88 -20.39
CA ALA A 10 -22.67 59.12 -19.81
C ALA A 10 -22.31 58.20 -19.47
N THR A 11 -22.02 57.76 -19.33
CA THR A 11 -21.82 56.88 -18.86
C THR A 11 -21.24 56.00 -18.57
N ILE A 12 -20.99 55.61 -18.18
CA ILE A 12 -20.67 54.81 -17.63
C ILE A 12 -20.21 53.88 -17.41
N PHE A 13 -19.95 53.37 -17.19
CA PHE A 13 -19.57 52.52 -16.75
C PHE A 13 -19.03 51.79 -16.33
N LEU A 14 -18.91 51.48 -16.07
CA LEU A 14 -18.55 50.74 -15.53
C LEU A 14 -18.27 49.84 -15.12
N ALA A 15 -18.12 49.43 -15.05
CA ALA A 15 -17.89 48.60 -14.59
C ALA A 15 -17.37 47.76 -14.18
N LEU A 16 -17.16 47.44 -14.04
CA LEU A 16 -16.77 46.59 -13.62
C LEU A 16 -16.25 45.89 -13.27
N LEU A 17 -16.07 45.38 -13.08
CA LEU A 17 -15.68 44.66 -12.61
C LEU A 17 -15.25 43.86 -12.23
N SER A 18 -15.07 43.43 -12.10
CA SER A 18 -14.79 42.78 -11.62
C SER A 18 -14.41 41.94 -11.22
N ALA A 19 -14.34 41.49 -11.09
CA ALA A 19 -14.13 40.71 -10.71
C ALA A 19 -13.56 39.83 -10.39
N ALA A 20 -13.36 39.54 -10.24
CA ALA A 20 -12.98 38.75 -9.97
C ALA A 20 -12.39 37.95 -9.49
N ALA A 21 -12.12 37.62 -9.36
CA ALA A 21 -11.56 36.97 -9.04
C ALA A 21 -11.21 36.07 -8.42
N LEU A 22 -11.26 35.80 -8.22
CA LEU A 22 -11.03 35.06 -7.60
C LEU A 22 -10.47 34.15 -7.29
N ALA A 23 -10.46 33.79 -7.19
CA ALA A 23 -10.15 33.00 -6.91
C ALA A 23 -9.49 32.23 -6.55
N SER A 24 -9.40 31.84 -6.54
CA SER A 24 -8.75 31.14 -6.46
C SER A 24 -8.10 30.51 -5.66
N ALA A 25 -8.06 30.63 -5.26
CA ALA A 25 -7.44 30.33 -4.44
C ALA A 25 -7.33 29.17 -3.87
N GLN A 26 -7.78 28.61 -4.12
CA GLN A 26 -7.83 27.66 -3.63
C GLN A 26 -6.88 26.85 -3.49
N ASN A 27 -6.29 26.93 -3.56
CA ASN A 27 -5.36 26.21 -3.49
C ASN A 27 -4.78 26.23 -2.32
N ALA A 28 -5.43 26.27 -1.66
CA ALA A 28 -5.03 26.05 -0.41
C ALA A 28 -4.26 24.83 -0.37
N PRO A 29 -3.19 24.88 0.15
CA PRO A 29 -2.42 23.77 0.31
C PRO A 29 -3.21 22.88 1.13
N ALA A 30 -3.29 21.84 0.67
CA ALA A 30 -3.83 20.88 1.44
C ALA A 30 -3.19 20.95 2.75
N PRO A 31 -3.93 20.97 3.67
CA PRO A 31 -3.43 20.90 4.96
C PRO A 31 -2.69 19.64 5.03
N SER A 32 -1.62 19.80 5.51
CA SER A 32 -0.87 18.68 5.68
C SER A 32 -1.66 17.74 6.37
N GLU A 33 -2.02 16.88 5.72
CA GLU A 33 -2.62 16.00 6.23
C GLU A 33 -1.87 15.38 7.14
N LYS A 34 -2.24 15.38 8.11
CA LYS A 34 -1.96 14.37 9.02
C LYS A 34 -2.03 13.16 8.27
N THR A 35 -0.91 12.75 7.89
CA THR A 35 -0.79 11.42 7.34
C THR A 35 -1.55 10.56 8.29
N PRO A 36 -2.62 10.05 7.87
CA PRO A 36 -3.35 9.17 8.73
C PRO A 36 -2.38 8.10 9.11
N ALA A 37 -2.42 7.79 10.30
CA ALA A 37 -1.57 6.76 10.78
C ALA A 37 -1.64 5.65 9.80
N ARG A 38 -0.53 5.19 9.38
CA ARG A 38 -0.42 4.12 8.43
C ARG A 38 -1.26 2.91 8.74
N ALA A 39 -1.92 2.96 9.88
CA ALA A 39 -2.67 1.81 10.35
C ALA A 39 -3.86 1.43 9.48
N ASP A 40 -4.35 2.36 8.72
CA ASP A 40 -5.58 2.11 7.98
C ASP A 40 -5.39 1.72 6.52
N VAL A 41 -4.17 1.58 6.07
CA VAL A 41 -3.93 1.16 4.70
C VAL A 41 -3.90 -0.36 4.67
N PRO A 42 -4.82 -0.98 3.99
CA PRO A 42 -4.79 -2.44 3.91
C PRO A 42 -3.53 -2.87 3.20
N THR A 43 -2.66 -3.48 3.94
CA THR A 43 -1.41 -3.99 3.42
C THR A 43 -1.68 -5.32 2.75
N ARG A 44 -1.32 -5.44 1.51
CA ARG A 44 -1.41 -6.70 0.79
C ARG A 44 0.00 -7.15 0.43
N LEU A 45 0.53 -8.01 1.25
CA LEU A 45 1.81 -8.64 0.98
C LEU A 45 1.61 -9.78 0.00
N THR A 46 2.41 -9.83 -1.04
CA THR A 46 2.38 -10.92 -2.01
C THR A 46 3.63 -11.77 -1.80
N VAL A 47 3.45 -13.08 -1.69
CA VAL A 47 4.55 -14.02 -1.55
C VAL A 47 4.53 -14.94 -2.76
N GLU A 48 5.61 -14.91 -3.55
CA GLU A 48 5.79 -15.80 -4.68
C GLU A 48 6.70 -16.94 -4.27
N VAL A 49 6.23 -18.15 -4.42
CA VAL A 49 6.96 -19.33 -3.99
C VAL A 49 7.28 -20.20 -5.20
N THR A 50 8.56 -20.36 -5.44
CA THR A 50 9.05 -21.26 -6.48
C THR A 50 9.92 -22.34 -5.84
N GLY A 51 10.24 -23.34 -6.58
CA GLY A 51 11.05 -24.43 -6.05
C GLY A 51 11.98 -25.06 -7.07
N GLY A 52 13.10 -25.54 -6.57
CA GLY A 52 14.09 -26.26 -7.35
C GLY A 52 14.90 -25.38 -8.28
N ASP A 53 15.69 -26.01 -9.11
CA ASP A 53 16.62 -25.31 -9.99
C ASP A 53 15.94 -24.63 -11.19
N LYS A 54 14.71 -25.02 -11.44
CA LYS A 54 13.95 -24.49 -12.57
C LYS A 54 12.91 -23.48 -12.16
N ASP A 55 12.93 -23.05 -10.91
CA ASP A 55 11.97 -22.09 -10.36
C ASP A 55 10.51 -22.46 -10.66
N VAL A 56 10.16 -23.70 -10.45
CA VAL A 56 8.80 -24.18 -10.70
C VAL A 56 7.86 -23.62 -9.63
N PRO A 57 6.69 -23.08 -10.01
CA PRO A 57 5.74 -22.60 -9.02
C PRO A 57 5.33 -23.71 -8.06
N VAL A 58 5.28 -23.39 -6.79
CA VAL A 58 4.88 -24.36 -5.76
C VAL A 58 3.44 -24.09 -5.35
N GLU A 59 2.55 -24.94 -5.79
CA GLU A 59 1.13 -24.83 -5.46
C GLU A 59 0.86 -25.40 -4.07
N ASN A 60 -0.15 -24.84 -3.42
CA ASN A 60 -0.66 -25.34 -2.14
C ASN A 60 0.35 -25.29 -0.99
N ALA A 61 1.35 -24.46 -1.11
CA ALA A 61 2.29 -24.23 -0.02
C ALA A 61 1.62 -23.40 1.07
N SER A 62 1.81 -23.78 2.32
CA SER A 62 1.32 -23.01 3.46
C SER A 62 2.31 -21.92 3.79
N VAL A 63 1.86 -20.69 3.69
CA VAL A 63 2.66 -19.51 3.99
C VAL A 63 2.17 -18.94 5.33
N TYR A 64 3.04 -18.97 6.32
CA TYR A 64 2.76 -18.40 7.64
C TYR A 64 3.51 -17.09 7.77
N VAL A 65 2.81 -16.04 8.10
CA VAL A 65 3.41 -14.74 8.38
C VAL A 65 3.18 -14.40 9.84
N LYS A 66 4.25 -14.34 10.60
CA LYS A 66 4.20 -14.07 12.04
C LYS A 66 4.84 -12.72 12.31
N TYR A 67 4.15 -11.87 13.03
CA TYR A 67 4.68 -10.57 13.41
C TYR A 67 4.38 -10.25 14.85
N ILE A 68 5.16 -9.34 15.39
CA ILE A 68 5.05 -8.94 16.78
C ILE A 68 4.69 -7.44 16.78
N GLU A 69 3.51 -7.15 17.30
CA GLU A 69 3.13 -5.76 17.52
C GLU A 69 3.73 -5.33 18.85
N GLU A 70 4.66 -4.40 18.78
CA GLU A 70 5.28 -3.86 19.98
C GLU A 70 4.39 -2.76 20.54
N HIS A 71 3.83 -3.02 21.69
CA HIS A 71 3.04 -2.05 22.42
C HIS A 71 3.84 -1.52 23.59
N VAL A 72 4.01 -0.22 23.66
CA VAL A 72 4.80 0.44 24.71
C VAL A 72 4.23 0.18 26.10
N ILE A 73 2.96 -0.10 26.21
CA ILE A 73 2.28 -0.21 27.50
C ILE A 73 1.65 -1.57 27.76
N LYS A 74 1.50 -2.39 26.73
CA LYS A 74 0.85 -3.70 26.84
C LYS A 74 1.79 -4.80 26.37
N LYS A 75 1.46 -6.02 26.74
CA LYS A 75 2.23 -7.15 26.25
C LYS A 75 2.22 -7.18 24.73
N ASN A 76 3.36 -7.49 24.15
CA ASN A 76 3.47 -7.63 22.72
C ASN A 76 2.51 -8.69 22.23
N LYS A 77 1.75 -8.37 21.23
CA LYS A 77 0.80 -9.29 20.65
C LYS A 77 1.44 -9.97 19.46
N LYS A 78 1.45 -11.27 19.49
CA LYS A 78 1.92 -12.06 18.36
C LYS A 78 0.71 -12.40 17.51
N THR A 79 0.80 -12.08 16.26
CA THR A 79 -0.25 -12.41 15.31
C THR A 79 0.34 -13.28 14.22
N GLU A 80 -0.43 -14.27 13.80
CA GLU A 80 -0.03 -15.17 12.74
C GLU A 80 -1.13 -15.22 11.69
N LEU A 81 -0.73 -15.05 10.45
CA LEU A 81 -1.59 -15.17 9.30
C LEU A 81 -1.14 -16.39 8.50
N ASN A 82 -2.09 -17.16 8.02
CA ASN A 82 -1.81 -18.34 7.24
C ASN A 82 -2.60 -18.29 5.94
N VAL A 83 -1.91 -18.39 4.83
CA VAL A 83 -2.50 -18.45 3.51
C VAL A 83 -1.82 -19.53 2.69
N LYS A 84 -2.47 -19.96 1.62
CA LYS A 84 -1.90 -20.94 0.72
C LYS A 84 -1.60 -20.33 -0.64
N THR A 85 -0.57 -20.86 -1.29
CA THR A 85 -0.25 -20.47 -2.64
C THR A 85 -1.23 -21.10 -3.63
N ASN A 86 -1.50 -20.36 -4.69
CA ASN A 86 -2.32 -20.83 -5.80
C ASN A 86 -1.46 -21.64 -6.79
N ARG A 87 -2.04 -22.00 -7.93
CA ARG A 87 -1.34 -22.79 -8.95
C ARG A 87 -0.10 -22.11 -9.50
N GLU A 88 -0.05 -20.80 -9.41
CA GLU A 88 1.07 -20.01 -9.89
C GLU A 88 2.12 -19.80 -8.81
N GLY A 89 1.93 -20.42 -7.64
CA GLY A 89 2.84 -20.28 -6.52
C GLY A 89 2.71 -18.94 -5.80
N ILE A 90 1.60 -18.25 -5.96
CA ILE A 90 1.41 -16.92 -5.39
C ILE A 90 0.44 -16.98 -4.22
N ALA A 91 0.83 -16.36 -3.12
CA ALA A 91 -0.02 -16.20 -1.95
C ALA A 91 -0.20 -14.71 -1.66
N HIS A 92 -1.44 -14.31 -1.45
CA HIS A 92 -1.77 -12.95 -1.06
C HIS A 92 -2.11 -12.92 0.42
N VAL A 93 -1.33 -12.20 1.18
CA VAL A 93 -1.53 -12.06 2.62
C VAL A 93 -2.27 -10.74 2.88
N PRO A 94 -3.55 -10.80 3.21
CA PRO A 94 -4.31 -9.58 3.48
C PRO A 94 -3.91 -9.02 4.83
N ASP A 95 -4.02 -7.72 4.95
CA ASP A 95 -3.86 -7.04 6.24
C ASP A 95 -2.54 -7.32 6.96
N ALA A 96 -1.50 -7.66 6.23
CA ALA A 96 -0.19 -7.81 6.82
C ALA A 96 0.33 -6.44 7.26
N PRO A 97 0.70 -6.28 8.51
CA PRO A 97 1.18 -4.99 9.00
C PRO A 97 2.56 -4.67 8.45
N LEU A 98 2.85 -3.39 8.40
CA LEU A 98 4.19 -2.95 8.08
C LEU A 98 5.10 -3.24 9.28
N GLY A 99 6.34 -3.54 8.99
CA GLY A 99 7.31 -3.83 10.01
C GLY A 99 7.95 -5.19 9.82
N ARG A 100 8.55 -5.69 10.86
CA ARG A 100 9.32 -6.92 10.78
C ARG A 100 8.43 -8.14 10.95
N ALA A 101 8.51 -9.05 10.00
CA ALA A 101 7.71 -10.25 9.99
C ALA A 101 8.55 -11.49 9.69
N LEU A 102 8.22 -12.59 10.33
CA LEU A 102 8.81 -13.88 10.02
C LEU A 102 7.91 -14.60 9.02
N VAL A 103 8.45 -14.86 7.84
CA VAL A 103 7.74 -15.61 6.81
C VAL A 103 8.23 -17.03 6.82
N GLN A 104 7.33 -17.97 7.06
CA GLN A 104 7.64 -19.39 7.04
C GLN A 104 6.80 -20.07 5.97
N ILE A 105 7.40 -21.01 5.27
CA ILE A 105 6.71 -21.74 4.22
C ILE A 105 6.90 -23.23 4.44
N VAL A 106 5.81 -23.96 4.36
CA VAL A 106 5.80 -25.41 4.44
C VAL A 106 5.03 -25.94 3.25
N ALA A 107 5.68 -26.76 2.47
CA ALA A 107 5.08 -27.39 1.31
C ALA A 107 5.52 -28.85 1.22
N GLU A 108 4.60 -29.69 0.78
CA GLU A 108 4.89 -31.11 0.66
C GLU A 108 5.98 -31.36 -0.37
N GLY A 109 6.96 -32.15 -0.01
CA GLY A 109 8.08 -32.47 -0.90
C GLY A 109 9.16 -31.41 -0.97
N TRP A 110 9.05 -30.37 -0.16
CA TRP A 110 10.02 -29.29 -0.11
C TRP A 110 10.57 -29.08 1.30
N LYS A 111 11.77 -28.56 1.38
CA LYS A 111 12.38 -28.22 2.65
C LYS A 111 11.68 -27.01 3.25
N PRO A 112 11.33 -27.05 4.53
CA PRO A 112 10.72 -25.89 5.17
C PRO A 112 11.62 -24.68 5.08
N TYR A 113 11.01 -23.54 4.89
CA TYR A 113 11.70 -22.27 4.77
C TYR A 113 11.24 -21.32 5.86
N GLY A 114 12.14 -20.48 6.36
CA GLY A 114 11.79 -19.46 7.32
C GLY A 114 12.84 -18.37 7.35
N ARG A 115 12.39 -17.12 7.23
CA ARG A 115 13.28 -15.97 7.27
C ARG A 115 12.52 -14.73 7.70
N TRP A 116 13.23 -13.82 8.33
CA TRP A 116 12.71 -12.51 8.69
C TRP A 116 12.78 -11.55 7.52
N TYR A 117 11.73 -10.78 7.33
CA TYR A 117 11.62 -9.74 6.31
C TYR A 117 11.12 -8.45 6.92
N ASP A 118 11.58 -7.34 6.37
CA ASP A 118 11.06 -6.04 6.75
C ASP A 118 10.06 -5.63 5.69
N ILE A 119 8.81 -5.49 6.09
CA ILE A 119 7.72 -5.12 5.21
C ILE A 119 7.56 -3.61 5.30
N THR A 120 7.99 -2.94 4.25
CA THR A 120 8.01 -1.47 4.21
C THR A 120 6.97 -0.89 3.26
N ASP A 121 6.42 -1.71 2.39
CA ASP A 121 5.48 -1.27 1.37
C ASP A 121 4.19 -2.08 1.48
N PRO A 122 3.03 -1.41 1.41
CA PRO A 122 1.74 -2.11 1.43
C PRO A 122 1.54 -3.10 0.28
N LYS A 123 2.30 -3.00 -0.77
CA LYS A 123 2.20 -3.89 -1.94
C LYS A 123 3.49 -4.64 -2.19
N GLN A 124 4.23 -4.90 -1.16
CA GLN A 124 5.52 -5.58 -1.29
C GLN A 124 5.37 -7.00 -1.82
N VAL A 125 6.31 -7.39 -2.66
CA VAL A 125 6.38 -8.74 -3.20
C VAL A 125 7.63 -9.41 -2.65
N ILE A 126 7.46 -10.57 -2.04
CA ILE A 126 8.59 -11.36 -1.55
C ILE A 126 8.69 -12.62 -2.41
N LYS A 127 9.84 -12.80 -3.03
CA LYS A 127 10.10 -13.98 -3.86
C LYS A 127 10.94 -14.96 -3.06
N ILE A 128 10.45 -16.17 -2.95
CA ILE A 128 11.10 -17.21 -2.17
C ILE A 128 11.26 -18.45 -3.02
N ARG A 129 12.45 -19.02 -2.94
CA ARG A 129 12.76 -20.26 -3.63
C ARG A 129 12.96 -21.37 -2.62
N LEU A 130 12.21 -22.42 -2.77
CA LEU A 130 12.32 -23.59 -1.90
C LEU A 130 13.33 -24.60 -2.45
N GLU A 131 14.00 -25.28 -1.55
CA GLU A 131 14.93 -26.34 -1.88
C GLU A 131 14.29 -27.67 -1.66
N LYS A 132 14.70 -28.67 -2.40
CA LYS A 132 14.30 -30.04 -2.13
C LYS A 132 15.10 -30.58 -0.95
N PRO A 133 14.48 -31.42 -0.13
CA PRO A 133 15.21 -32.06 0.94
C PRO A 133 16.25 -33.00 0.36
N PRO A 134 17.35 -33.18 1.06
CA PRO A 134 18.38 -34.10 0.61
C PRO A 134 17.82 -35.50 0.56
N LYS A 135 18.27 -36.25 -0.41
CA LYS A 135 17.88 -37.64 -0.49
C LYS A 135 18.76 -38.43 0.45
N TRP A 136 18.12 -39.09 1.39
CA TRP A 136 18.80 -40.00 2.26
C TRP A 136 18.66 -41.39 1.67
N TYR A 137 19.76 -41.94 1.25
CA TYR A 137 19.80 -43.34 0.79
C TYR A 137 20.33 -44.23 1.89
#